data_c1285db30d533adfe6ed9d41404a5c26
#
_entry.id   c1285db30d533adfe6ed9d41404a5c26
#
_cell.length_a   1.000
_cell.length_b   1.000
_cell.length_c   1.000
_cell.angle_alpha   90.00
_cell.angle_beta   90.00
_cell.angle_gamma   90.00
#
_symmetry.space_group_name_H-M   'P 1'
#
loop_
_entity.id
_entity.type
_entity.pdbx_description
1 polymer ?
#
loop_
_entity_poly.entity_id
_entity_poly.type
_entity_poly.pdbx_seq_one_letter_code
_entity_poly.pdbx_strand_id
1 'polypeptide(L)'
;MASYIKIGEKIKPFKKRIYVPGDKSLSIRCILISSIGLGVSKIFNLLESEDVLNSLKIIKKIGVKYIKRKNFYQIYGVGVNGFQIKKNTILDAGNSGTLARCILGLCSSIKKKIKLIGDNSLSKRDFSRVVKPLRLFGVKIKSNKKKLPIEFSGSSFLKPIDFVEDKGSAQVKTCVILGAINTPGITKIKSKKSRNHTEILLKYLNYPINITEKKTFDLISIKGLYPVNSFNYKIPGDISSASFFIVLTLLSKNSELIINDVNINPSRIGILKILNRMNAKVKILNKRLYKGE
;
A
#
# COMPACT_ATOMS: atom_id res chain seq x y z
N MET A 1 -21.39 19.54 9.62
CA MET A 1 -19.96 19.40 10.01
C MET A 1 -19.64 20.50 11.00
N ALA A 2 -18.88 20.19 12.08
CA ALA A 2 -18.41 21.24 12.98
C ALA A 2 -17.35 22.09 12.27
N SER A 3 -17.47 23.43 12.37
CA SER A 3 -16.49 24.36 11.76
C SER A 3 -15.22 24.52 12.61
N TYR A 4 -15.23 24.09 13.86
CA TYR A 4 -14.08 24.13 14.77
C TYR A 4 -14.21 23.10 15.88
N ILE A 5 -13.05 22.74 16.45
CA ILE A 5 -12.97 21.93 17.68
C ILE A 5 -12.21 22.76 18.72
N LYS A 6 -12.81 22.98 19.90
CA LYS A 6 -12.16 23.66 21.04
C LYS A 6 -11.55 22.62 21.97
N ILE A 7 -10.25 22.74 22.26
CA ILE A 7 -9.56 21.94 23.28
C ILE A 7 -9.26 22.89 24.46
N GLY A 8 -9.94 22.70 25.58
CA GLY A 8 -9.95 23.63 26.71
C GLY A 8 -9.16 23.19 27.93
N GLU A 9 -8.86 21.91 28.09
CA GLU A 9 -8.22 21.37 29.27
C GLU A 9 -6.87 20.74 28.99
N LYS A 10 -5.93 20.88 29.93
CA LYS A 10 -4.67 20.16 29.90
C LYS A 10 -4.91 18.69 30.24
N ILE A 11 -4.22 17.80 29.57
CA ILE A 11 -4.26 16.37 29.87
C ILE A 11 -3.66 16.11 31.23
N LYS A 12 -4.40 15.40 32.08
CA LYS A 12 -3.90 14.92 33.38
C LYS A 12 -2.79 13.87 33.16
N PRO A 13 -1.83 13.73 34.09
CA PRO A 13 -0.82 12.67 34.04
C PRO A 13 -1.45 11.30 33.85
N PHE A 14 -0.81 10.45 33.01
CA PHE A 14 -1.30 9.11 32.76
C PHE A 14 -0.16 8.10 32.62
N LYS A 15 -0.47 6.84 32.96
CA LYS A 15 0.33 5.66 32.62
C LYS A 15 -0.58 4.69 31.87
N LYS A 16 -0.32 4.45 30.61
CA LYS A 16 -1.20 3.62 29.77
C LYS A 16 -0.43 2.72 28.81
N ARG A 17 -1.09 1.64 28.42
CA ARG A 17 -0.66 0.76 27.33
C ARG A 17 -1.78 0.70 26.29
N ILE A 18 -1.44 0.96 25.02
CA ILE A 18 -2.42 1.02 23.92
C ILE A 18 -1.95 0.21 22.72
N TYR A 19 -2.87 -0.04 21.84
CA TYR A 19 -2.66 -0.47 20.45
C TYR A 19 -3.16 0.63 19.53
N VAL A 20 -2.46 0.89 18.45
CA VAL A 20 -2.93 1.77 17.38
C VAL A 20 -3.48 0.96 16.23
N PRO A 21 -4.41 1.52 15.43
CA PRO A 21 -4.93 0.84 14.25
C PRO A 21 -3.83 0.40 13.28
N GLY A 22 -4.12 -0.64 12.49
CA GLY A 22 -3.19 -1.23 11.54
C GLY A 22 -2.65 -0.23 10.50
N ASP A 23 -1.42 -0.46 10.01
CA ASP A 23 -0.79 0.39 9.00
C ASP A 23 -1.62 0.44 7.71
N LYS A 24 -2.03 1.67 7.31
CA LYS A 24 -2.86 1.92 6.13
C LYS A 24 -2.18 1.45 4.84
N SER A 25 -0.92 1.77 4.68
CA SER A 25 -0.17 1.45 3.47
C SER A 25 0.01 -0.06 3.28
N LEU A 26 0.23 -0.77 4.38
CA LEU A 26 0.38 -2.23 4.40
C LEU A 26 -0.98 -2.92 4.23
N SER A 27 -2.05 -2.40 4.86
CA SER A 27 -3.42 -2.90 4.69
C SER A 27 -3.84 -2.92 3.22
N ILE A 28 -3.66 -1.82 2.49
CA ILE A 28 -3.98 -1.74 1.05
C ILE A 28 -3.17 -2.77 0.26
N ARG A 29 -1.86 -2.90 0.52
CA ARG A 29 -0.99 -3.84 -0.18
C ARG A 29 -1.35 -5.30 0.08
N CYS A 30 -1.65 -5.63 1.33
CA CYS A 30 -2.12 -6.98 1.68
C CYS A 30 -3.41 -7.33 0.94
N ILE A 31 -4.38 -6.40 0.83
CA ILE A 31 -5.60 -6.62 0.06
C ILE A 31 -5.28 -6.88 -1.42
N LEU A 32 -4.46 -6.01 -2.03
CA LEU A 32 -4.15 -6.11 -3.46
C LEU A 32 -3.34 -7.38 -3.79
N ILE A 33 -2.34 -7.73 -2.97
CA ILE A 33 -1.54 -8.93 -3.18
C ILE A 33 -2.34 -10.19 -2.88
N SER A 34 -3.19 -10.19 -1.83
CA SER A 34 -4.10 -11.31 -1.56
C SER A 34 -5.06 -11.56 -2.72
N SER A 35 -5.45 -10.52 -3.47
CA SER A 35 -6.40 -10.64 -4.58
C SER A 35 -5.84 -11.46 -5.76
N ILE A 36 -4.53 -11.48 -5.93
CA ILE A 36 -3.82 -12.30 -6.94
C ILE A 36 -3.20 -13.57 -6.36
N GLY A 37 -3.43 -13.85 -5.08
CA GLY A 37 -2.98 -15.08 -4.44
C GLY A 37 -3.75 -16.30 -4.93
N LEU A 38 -3.12 -17.47 -4.86
CA LEU A 38 -3.78 -18.75 -5.05
C LEU A 38 -4.32 -19.24 -3.70
N GLY A 39 -5.65 -19.35 -3.57
CA GLY A 39 -6.32 -19.79 -2.35
C GLY A 39 -6.83 -18.65 -1.47
N VAL A 40 -6.87 -18.86 -0.15
CA VAL A 40 -7.52 -17.96 0.81
C VAL A 40 -6.50 -17.31 1.73
N SER A 41 -6.38 -16.00 1.67
CA SER A 41 -5.57 -15.22 2.60
C SER A 41 -6.41 -14.73 3.78
N LYS A 42 -5.81 -14.72 5.01
CA LYS A 42 -6.44 -14.18 6.22
C LYS A 42 -5.65 -12.98 6.71
N ILE A 43 -6.28 -11.81 6.71
CA ILE A 43 -5.64 -10.54 7.10
C ILE A 43 -6.24 -10.07 8.42
N PHE A 44 -5.41 -10.07 9.46
CA PHE A 44 -5.77 -9.65 10.82
C PHE A 44 -5.39 -8.17 11.02
N ASN A 45 -6.12 -7.48 11.88
CA ASN A 45 -5.90 -6.07 12.22
C ASN A 45 -5.87 -5.14 10.99
N LEU A 46 -6.68 -5.45 9.98
CA LEU A 46 -6.83 -4.58 8.80
C LEU A 46 -7.40 -3.23 9.25
N LEU A 47 -6.79 -2.13 8.81
CA LEU A 47 -7.33 -0.80 9.08
C LEU A 47 -8.68 -0.61 8.39
N GLU A 48 -9.73 -0.30 9.15
CA GLU A 48 -11.08 -0.05 8.62
C GLU A 48 -11.31 1.44 8.29
N SER A 49 -10.30 2.11 7.71
CA SER A 49 -10.47 3.45 7.14
C SER A 49 -11.12 3.40 5.77
N GLU A 50 -11.71 4.51 5.35
CA GLU A 50 -12.34 4.64 4.03
C GLU A 50 -11.41 4.21 2.88
N ASP A 51 -10.15 4.64 2.91
CA ASP A 51 -9.12 4.26 1.92
C ASP A 51 -8.98 2.74 1.76
N VAL A 52 -8.97 2.01 2.89
CA VAL A 52 -8.80 0.56 2.91
C VAL A 52 -10.09 -0.16 2.54
N LEU A 53 -11.23 0.32 3.04
CA LEU A 53 -12.55 -0.22 2.68
C LEU A 53 -12.84 -0.05 1.18
N ASN A 54 -12.42 1.06 0.57
CA ASN A 54 -12.51 1.25 -0.88
C ASN A 54 -11.64 0.24 -1.64
N SER A 55 -10.51 -0.21 -1.06
CA SER A 55 -9.70 -1.29 -1.66
C SER A 55 -10.49 -2.62 -1.71
N LEU A 56 -11.20 -2.96 -0.64
CA LEU A 56 -12.08 -4.15 -0.59
C LEU A 56 -13.23 -4.05 -1.60
N LYS A 57 -13.85 -2.87 -1.73
CA LYS A 57 -14.90 -2.62 -2.74
C LYS A 57 -14.37 -2.79 -4.16
N ILE A 58 -13.17 -2.28 -4.45
CA ILE A 58 -12.54 -2.40 -5.78
C ILE A 58 -12.22 -3.85 -6.11
N ILE A 59 -11.57 -4.60 -5.20
CA ILE A 59 -11.25 -6.01 -5.51
C ILE A 59 -12.52 -6.83 -5.75
N LYS A 60 -13.63 -6.54 -5.04
CA LYS A 60 -14.93 -7.17 -5.29
C LYS A 60 -15.45 -6.86 -6.70
N LYS A 61 -15.30 -5.62 -7.19
CA LYS A 61 -15.70 -5.22 -8.54
C LYS A 61 -14.88 -5.89 -9.65
N ILE A 62 -13.67 -6.31 -9.36
CA ILE A 62 -12.81 -7.04 -10.31
C ILE A 62 -12.88 -8.57 -10.13
N GLY A 63 -13.89 -9.07 -9.40
CA GLY A 63 -14.20 -10.49 -9.31
C GLY A 63 -13.61 -11.22 -8.10
N VAL A 64 -13.00 -10.52 -7.15
CA VAL A 64 -12.42 -11.13 -5.95
C VAL A 64 -13.43 -11.16 -4.81
N LYS A 65 -13.73 -12.34 -4.28
CA LYS A 65 -14.58 -12.51 -3.10
C LYS A 65 -13.80 -12.21 -1.83
N TYR A 66 -14.42 -11.53 -0.88
CA TYR A 66 -13.91 -11.44 0.49
C TYR A 66 -15.04 -11.59 1.51
N ILE A 67 -14.67 -12.01 2.73
CA ILE A 67 -15.60 -12.15 3.86
C ILE A 67 -14.95 -11.48 5.08
N LYS A 68 -15.67 -10.57 5.73
CA LYS A 68 -15.29 -10.03 7.04
C LYS A 68 -15.68 -11.06 8.11
N ARG A 69 -14.74 -11.45 8.94
CA ARG A 69 -14.92 -12.24 10.15
C ARG A 69 -14.72 -11.35 11.38
N LYS A 70 -15.01 -11.85 12.57
CA LYS A 70 -14.88 -11.09 13.82
C LYS A 70 -13.51 -10.41 13.97
N ASN A 71 -12.41 -11.12 13.67
CA ASN A 71 -11.05 -10.65 13.94
C ASN A 71 -10.15 -10.55 12.68
N PHE A 72 -10.66 -10.89 11.49
CA PHE A 72 -9.88 -10.89 10.25
C PHE A 72 -10.76 -10.80 9.00
N TYR A 73 -10.13 -10.49 7.90
CA TYR A 73 -10.73 -10.58 6.57
C TYR A 73 -10.19 -11.81 5.83
N GLN A 74 -11.07 -12.59 5.25
CA GLN A 74 -10.74 -13.67 4.30
C GLN A 74 -10.84 -13.10 2.89
N ILE A 75 -9.77 -13.22 2.09
CA ILE A 75 -9.73 -12.79 0.71
C ILE A 75 -9.45 -14.01 -0.15
N TYR A 76 -10.36 -14.31 -1.07
CA TYR A 76 -10.28 -15.45 -1.99
C TYR A 76 -9.59 -14.97 -3.26
N GLY A 77 -8.28 -15.17 -3.34
CA GLY A 77 -7.49 -14.72 -4.47
C GLY A 77 -7.84 -15.52 -5.73
N VAL A 78 -7.74 -14.85 -6.86
CA VAL A 78 -8.11 -15.40 -8.19
C VAL A 78 -6.89 -15.75 -9.05
N GLY A 79 -5.69 -15.66 -8.48
CA GLY A 79 -4.44 -15.86 -9.19
C GLY A 79 -4.03 -14.65 -10.06
N VAL A 80 -2.79 -14.70 -10.55
CA VAL A 80 -2.26 -13.70 -11.49
C VAL A 80 -3.07 -13.77 -12.79
N ASN A 81 -3.53 -12.62 -13.27
CA ASN A 81 -4.39 -12.48 -14.46
C ASN A 81 -5.79 -13.12 -14.35
N GLY A 82 -6.22 -13.57 -13.16
CA GLY A 82 -7.51 -14.24 -12.95
C GLY A 82 -8.71 -13.31 -12.78
N PHE A 83 -8.53 -11.99 -12.85
CA PHE A 83 -9.62 -11.03 -12.64
C PHE A 83 -10.73 -11.12 -13.68
N GLN A 84 -11.97 -11.07 -13.19
CA GLN A 84 -13.18 -11.07 -14.02
C GLN A 84 -13.95 -9.78 -13.80
N ILE A 85 -14.09 -8.98 -14.84
CA ILE A 85 -14.82 -7.72 -14.79
C ILE A 85 -15.97 -7.67 -15.82
N LYS A 86 -16.98 -6.88 -15.51
CA LYS A 86 -18.03 -6.51 -16.46
C LYS A 86 -17.51 -5.47 -17.46
N LYS A 87 -18.16 -5.36 -18.62
CA LYS A 87 -17.88 -4.28 -19.59
C LYS A 87 -18.13 -2.91 -18.92
N ASN A 88 -17.26 -1.93 -19.17
CA ASN A 88 -17.36 -0.57 -18.64
C ASN A 88 -17.38 -0.49 -17.10
N THR A 89 -16.57 -1.31 -16.42
CA THR A 89 -16.46 -1.27 -14.96
C THR A 89 -15.87 0.06 -14.50
N ILE A 90 -16.55 0.67 -13.51
CA ILE A 90 -16.07 1.89 -12.83
C ILE A 90 -15.48 1.48 -11.49
N LEU A 91 -14.20 1.82 -11.28
CA LEU A 91 -13.49 1.66 -10.02
C LEU A 91 -13.40 3.01 -9.32
N ASP A 92 -13.96 3.10 -8.12
CA ASP A 92 -13.93 4.33 -7.31
C ASP A 92 -12.92 4.16 -6.18
N ALA A 93 -11.85 4.95 -6.24
CA ALA A 93 -10.80 4.94 -5.22
C ALA A 93 -11.09 5.90 -4.04
N GLY A 94 -12.20 6.65 -4.06
CA GLY A 94 -12.50 7.68 -3.07
C GLY A 94 -11.34 8.69 -2.99
N ASN A 95 -10.79 8.91 -1.79
CA ASN A 95 -9.61 9.77 -1.59
C ASN A 95 -8.27 9.01 -1.65
N SER A 96 -8.29 7.69 -1.85
CA SER A 96 -7.10 6.85 -1.70
C SER A 96 -6.13 6.94 -2.88
N GLY A 97 -5.15 7.83 -2.79
CA GLY A 97 -4.08 7.93 -3.79
C GLY A 97 -3.19 6.69 -3.89
N THR A 98 -3.05 5.91 -2.81
CA THR A 98 -2.32 4.64 -2.83
C THR A 98 -3.07 3.60 -3.63
N LEU A 99 -4.35 3.40 -3.33
CA LEU A 99 -5.22 2.48 -4.04
C LEU A 99 -5.29 2.82 -5.52
N ALA A 100 -5.61 4.10 -5.85
CA ALA A 100 -5.77 4.56 -7.23
C ALA A 100 -4.54 4.29 -8.10
N ARG A 101 -3.33 4.48 -7.55
CA ARG A 101 -2.10 4.22 -8.32
C ARG A 101 -1.77 2.74 -8.42
N CYS A 102 -1.92 1.99 -7.33
CA CYS A 102 -1.58 0.57 -7.31
C CYS A 102 -2.54 -0.28 -8.14
N ILE A 103 -3.84 0.04 -8.13
CA ILE A 103 -4.84 -0.74 -8.87
C ILE A 103 -4.63 -0.68 -10.39
N LEU A 104 -4.09 0.42 -10.91
CA LEU A 104 -3.75 0.54 -12.33
C LEU A 104 -2.68 -0.50 -12.75
N GLY A 105 -1.65 -0.70 -11.92
CA GLY A 105 -0.65 -1.75 -12.15
C GLY A 105 -1.25 -3.14 -12.03
N LEU A 106 -2.07 -3.37 -10.99
CA LEU A 106 -2.69 -4.66 -10.75
C LEU A 106 -3.62 -5.10 -11.90
N CYS A 107 -4.32 -4.16 -12.52
CA CYS A 107 -5.27 -4.41 -13.61
C CYS A 107 -4.64 -4.29 -15.01
N SER A 108 -3.31 -4.24 -15.14
CA SER A 108 -2.60 -3.99 -16.41
C SER A 108 -2.87 -5.04 -17.50
N SER A 109 -3.25 -6.26 -17.12
CA SER A 109 -3.58 -7.36 -18.05
C SER A 109 -5.06 -7.42 -18.45
N ILE A 110 -5.93 -6.64 -17.82
CA ILE A 110 -7.38 -6.70 -18.04
C ILE A 110 -7.73 -5.97 -19.36
N LYS A 111 -8.13 -6.72 -20.39
CA LYS A 111 -8.44 -6.18 -21.74
C LYS A 111 -9.69 -5.29 -21.78
N LYS A 112 -10.64 -5.51 -20.88
CA LYS A 112 -11.89 -4.75 -20.86
C LYS A 112 -11.64 -3.31 -20.39
N LYS A 113 -12.43 -2.36 -20.93
CA LYS A 113 -12.33 -0.95 -20.56
C LYS A 113 -12.73 -0.74 -19.11
N ILE A 114 -11.88 -0.07 -18.37
CA ILE A 114 -12.07 0.31 -16.96
C ILE A 114 -11.96 1.83 -16.86
N LYS A 115 -12.86 2.44 -16.07
CA LYS A 115 -12.80 3.85 -15.68
C LYS A 115 -12.45 3.95 -14.20
N LEU A 116 -11.32 4.57 -13.90
CA LEU A 116 -10.92 4.88 -12.51
C LEU A 116 -11.35 6.30 -12.18
N ILE A 117 -12.08 6.44 -11.06
CA ILE A 117 -12.53 7.71 -10.51
C ILE A 117 -12.07 7.87 -9.06
N GLY A 118 -12.25 9.04 -8.51
CA GLY A 118 -12.04 9.37 -7.11
C GLY A 118 -12.77 10.65 -6.75
N ASP A 119 -12.65 11.06 -5.50
CA ASP A 119 -13.23 12.29 -5.01
C ASP A 119 -12.60 13.55 -5.63
N ASN A 120 -13.12 14.73 -5.26
CA ASN A 120 -12.63 16.02 -5.76
C ASN A 120 -11.14 16.26 -5.44
N SER A 121 -10.66 15.82 -4.29
CA SER A 121 -9.26 15.97 -3.88
C SER A 121 -8.34 15.06 -4.69
N LEU A 122 -8.69 13.78 -4.81
CA LEU A 122 -7.90 12.80 -5.57
C LEU A 122 -7.91 13.15 -7.06
N SER A 123 -9.03 13.63 -7.59
CA SER A 123 -9.18 13.98 -8.99
C SER A 123 -8.27 15.15 -9.44
N LYS A 124 -7.80 15.98 -8.52
CA LYS A 124 -6.85 17.06 -8.81
C LYS A 124 -5.39 16.60 -8.86
N ARG A 125 -5.07 15.39 -8.34
CA ARG A 125 -3.69 14.88 -8.25
C ARG A 125 -3.16 14.41 -9.60
N ASP A 126 -1.85 14.55 -9.79
CA ASP A 126 -1.16 14.07 -11.00
C ASP A 126 -0.95 12.55 -10.96
N PHE A 127 -1.30 11.89 -12.07
CA PHE A 127 -1.11 10.47 -12.32
C PHE A 127 -0.07 10.18 -13.41
N SER A 128 0.58 11.20 -13.99
CA SER A 128 1.57 11.02 -15.06
C SER A 128 2.64 9.99 -14.74
N ARG A 129 3.10 9.98 -13.46
CA ARG A 129 4.17 9.08 -12.99
C ARG A 129 3.79 7.60 -13.01
N VAL A 130 2.51 7.24 -12.95
CA VAL A 130 2.06 5.85 -13.11
C VAL A 130 1.59 5.56 -14.53
N VAL A 131 1.03 6.55 -15.21
CA VAL A 131 0.60 6.42 -16.62
C VAL A 131 1.80 6.13 -17.54
N LYS A 132 2.93 6.81 -17.33
CA LYS A 132 4.14 6.63 -18.14
C LYS A 132 4.64 5.17 -18.14
N PRO A 133 4.98 4.54 -17.00
CA PRO A 133 5.44 3.14 -16.99
C PRO A 133 4.38 2.16 -17.48
N LEU A 134 3.09 2.40 -17.21
CA LEU A 134 2.03 1.51 -17.67
C LEU A 134 1.89 1.51 -19.22
N ARG A 135 2.08 2.66 -19.86
CA ARG A 135 2.16 2.73 -21.33
C ARG A 135 3.37 1.97 -21.87
N LEU A 136 4.51 2.01 -21.17
CA LEU A 136 5.69 1.23 -21.55
C LEU A 136 5.41 -0.28 -21.47
N PHE A 137 4.64 -0.75 -20.50
CA PHE A 137 4.16 -2.14 -20.44
C PHE A 137 3.22 -2.51 -21.60
N GLY A 138 2.62 -1.54 -22.29
CA GLY A 138 1.66 -1.76 -23.39
C GLY A 138 0.20 -1.51 -22.99
N VAL A 139 -0.07 -0.95 -21.80
CA VAL A 139 -1.43 -0.60 -21.36
C VAL A 139 -1.93 0.63 -22.12
N LYS A 140 -3.16 0.55 -22.66
CA LYS A 140 -3.83 1.68 -23.33
C LYS A 140 -4.49 2.56 -22.26
N ILE A 141 -4.02 3.81 -22.10
CA ILE A 141 -4.50 4.73 -21.07
C ILE A 141 -4.86 6.07 -21.66
N LYS A 142 -6.09 6.53 -21.39
CA LYS A 142 -6.59 7.88 -21.66
C LYS A 142 -6.81 8.60 -20.31
N SER A 143 -6.29 9.80 -20.19
CA SER A 143 -6.51 10.66 -19.01
C SER A 143 -6.66 12.11 -19.45
N ASN A 144 -7.58 12.84 -18.82
CA ASN A 144 -7.70 14.27 -19.05
C ASN A 144 -6.63 15.01 -18.24
N LYS A 145 -5.72 15.73 -18.92
CA LYS A 145 -4.64 16.52 -18.30
C LYS A 145 -3.88 15.76 -17.19
N LYS A 146 -3.64 14.45 -17.40
CA LYS A 146 -2.92 13.57 -16.45
C LYS A 146 -3.63 13.37 -15.08
N LYS A 147 -4.90 13.65 -14.99
CA LYS A 147 -5.75 13.60 -13.80
C LYS A 147 -6.84 12.52 -13.94
N LEU A 148 -7.61 12.27 -12.87
CA LEU A 148 -8.83 11.49 -12.95
C LEU A 148 -9.96 12.30 -13.63
N PRO A 149 -10.91 11.63 -14.30
CA PRO A 149 -10.98 10.18 -14.47
C PRO A 149 -9.92 9.63 -15.44
N ILE A 150 -9.44 8.40 -15.18
CA ILE A 150 -8.57 7.67 -16.08
C ILE A 150 -9.36 6.53 -16.70
N GLU A 151 -9.39 6.47 -18.02
CA GLU A 151 -9.89 5.31 -18.76
C GLU A 151 -8.70 4.49 -19.23
N PHE A 152 -8.72 3.20 -18.91
CA PHE A 152 -7.65 2.30 -19.35
C PHE A 152 -8.19 0.95 -19.77
N SER A 153 -7.42 0.31 -20.61
CA SER A 153 -7.60 -1.07 -21.01
C SER A 153 -6.23 -1.72 -21.01
N GLY A 154 -6.09 -2.80 -20.28
CA GLY A 154 -4.87 -3.60 -20.26
C GLY A 154 -4.60 -4.26 -21.59
N SER A 155 -3.49 -4.97 -21.67
CA SER A 155 -3.03 -5.65 -22.88
C SER A 155 -2.78 -7.13 -22.61
N SER A 156 -3.05 -7.99 -23.61
CA SER A 156 -2.56 -9.37 -23.62
C SER A 156 -1.09 -9.47 -24.02
N PHE A 157 -0.55 -8.40 -24.60
CA PHE A 157 0.83 -8.31 -25.07
C PHE A 157 1.62 -7.34 -24.21
N LEU A 158 1.59 -7.58 -22.88
CA LEU A 158 2.45 -6.84 -21.97
C LEU A 158 3.90 -7.24 -22.20
N LYS A 159 4.80 -6.25 -22.19
CA LYS A 159 6.25 -6.47 -22.29
C LYS A 159 6.97 -5.94 -21.05
N PRO A 160 8.02 -6.61 -20.59
CA PRO A 160 8.80 -6.14 -19.45
C PRO A 160 9.48 -4.82 -19.78
N ILE A 161 9.77 -4.04 -18.75
CA ILE A 161 10.37 -2.71 -18.90
C ILE A 161 11.56 -2.53 -17.97
N ASP A 162 12.50 -1.67 -18.40
CA ASP A 162 13.49 -1.07 -17.53
C ASP A 162 12.99 0.33 -17.16
N PHE A 163 12.77 0.57 -15.86
CA PHE A 163 12.14 1.79 -15.37
C PHE A 163 12.95 2.48 -14.27
N VAL A 164 13.05 3.80 -14.36
CA VAL A 164 13.69 4.63 -13.34
C VAL A 164 12.64 5.43 -12.58
N GLU A 165 12.55 5.20 -11.27
CA GLU A 165 11.75 5.98 -10.32
C GLU A 165 12.68 6.93 -9.54
N ASP A 166 12.72 8.20 -9.94
CA ASP A 166 13.68 9.23 -9.47
C ASP A 166 13.14 10.11 -8.32
N LYS A 167 11.85 10.01 -7.99
CA LYS A 167 11.19 10.87 -6.98
C LYS A 167 11.04 10.23 -5.59
N GLY A 168 11.40 8.95 -5.43
CA GLY A 168 11.22 8.22 -4.18
C GLY A 168 9.76 7.92 -3.87
N SER A 169 8.96 7.56 -4.88
CA SER A 169 7.53 7.28 -4.72
C SER A 169 7.25 5.79 -4.56
N ALA A 170 6.98 5.36 -3.34
CA ALA A 170 6.55 3.98 -3.07
C ALA A 170 5.27 3.58 -3.83
N GLN A 171 4.38 4.52 -4.14
CA GLN A 171 3.15 4.24 -4.88
C GLN A 171 3.43 3.94 -6.36
N VAL A 172 4.33 4.71 -6.99
CA VAL A 172 4.76 4.47 -8.37
C VAL A 172 5.52 3.15 -8.45
N LYS A 173 6.47 2.93 -7.56
CA LYS A 173 7.22 1.67 -7.44
C LYS A 173 6.28 0.46 -7.30
N THR A 174 5.32 0.51 -6.36
CA THR A 174 4.32 -0.56 -6.19
C THR A 174 3.47 -0.75 -7.45
N CYS A 175 3.05 0.31 -8.12
CA CYS A 175 2.29 0.22 -9.38
C CYS A 175 3.09 -0.55 -10.45
N VAL A 176 4.38 -0.22 -10.61
CA VAL A 176 5.26 -0.89 -11.59
C VAL A 176 5.50 -2.35 -11.19
N ILE A 177 5.71 -2.64 -9.91
CA ILE A 177 5.86 -4.02 -9.40
C ILE A 177 4.60 -4.85 -9.71
N LEU A 178 3.40 -4.31 -9.42
CA LEU A 178 2.14 -5.01 -9.69
C LEU A 178 1.90 -5.19 -11.21
N GLY A 179 2.30 -4.21 -12.03
CA GLY A 179 2.31 -4.37 -13.49
C GLY A 179 3.26 -5.46 -13.96
N ALA A 180 4.45 -5.53 -13.37
CA ALA A 180 5.45 -6.54 -13.68
C ALA A 180 4.98 -7.97 -13.33
N ILE A 181 4.24 -8.13 -12.23
CA ILE A 181 3.65 -9.43 -11.86
C ILE A 181 2.75 -9.98 -12.97
N ASN A 182 2.01 -9.12 -13.68
CA ASN A 182 1.13 -9.50 -14.79
C ASN A 182 1.84 -9.67 -16.14
N THR A 183 3.14 -9.38 -16.22
CA THR A 183 3.89 -9.25 -17.47
C THR A 183 4.87 -10.43 -17.64
N PRO A 184 4.95 -11.11 -18.79
CA PRO A 184 5.96 -12.15 -19.01
C PRO A 184 7.37 -11.55 -19.00
N GLY A 185 8.36 -12.32 -18.51
CA GLY A 185 9.77 -11.90 -18.48
C GLY A 185 10.17 -11.17 -17.21
N ILE A 186 11.25 -10.40 -17.27
CA ILE A 186 11.87 -9.73 -16.12
C ILE A 186 11.80 -8.22 -16.30
N THR A 187 11.09 -7.55 -15.41
CA THR A 187 11.08 -6.09 -15.31
C THR A 187 12.16 -5.64 -14.33
N LYS A 188 12.92 -4.61 -14.69
CA LYS A 188 13.93 -3.99 -13.84
C LYS A 188 13.51 -2.59 -13.42
N ILE A 189 13.73 -2.27 -12.14
CA ILE A 189 13.38 -0.96 -11.58
C ILE A 189 14.60 -0.41 -10.83
N LYS A 190 15.07 0.77 -11.23
CA LYS A 190 15.97 1.58 -10.41
C LYS A 190 15.12 2.59 -9.67
N SER A 191 14.98 2.44 -8.35
CA SER A 191 14.10 3.29 -7.55
C SER A 191 14.87 4.05 -6.49
N LYS A 192 14.69 5.36 -6.40
CA LYS A 192 15.15 6.13 -5.25
C LYS A 192 14.53 5.56 -3.97
N LYS A 193 15.28 5.61 -2.85
CA LYS A 193 14.83 5.06 -1.55
C LYS A 193 13.42 5.57 -1.20
N SER A 194 12.55 4.64 -0.86
CA SER A 194 11.17 4.91 -0.45
C SER A 194 10.64 3.74 0.38
N ARG A 195 9.38 3.81 0.85
CA ARG A 195 8.75 2.69 1.57
C ARG A 195 8.82 1.41 0.74
N ASN A 196 9.14 0.29 1.38
CA ASN A 196 9.45 -1.00 0.73
C ASN A 196 8.50 -2.15 1.14
N HIS A 197 7.33 -1.85 1.67
CA HIS A 197 6.36 -2.85 2.13
C HIS A 197 5.96 -3.87 1.05
N THR A 198 5.86 -3.45 -0.22
CA THR A 198 5.51 -4.35 -1.33
C THR A 198 6.61 -5.37 -1.57
N GLU A 199 7.85 -4.91 -1.58
CA GLU A 199 9.04 -5.73 -1.79
C GLU A 199 9.23 -6.73 -0.65
N ILE A 200 9.07 -6.26 0.59
CA ILE A 200 9.16 -7.10 1.79
C ILE A 200 8.08 -8.19 1.75
N LEU A 201 6.82 -7.81 1.48
CA LEU A 201 5.72 -8.76 1.42
C LEU A 201 5.92 -9.80 0.31
N LEU A 202 6.38 -9.40 -0.88
CA LEU A 202 6.67 -10.33 -1.97
C LEU A 202 7.84 -11.26 -1.65
N LYS A 203 8.90 -10.77 -1.00
CA LYS A 203 9.99 -11.61 -0.50
C LYS A 203 9.49 -12.63 0.52
N TYR A 204 8.67 -12.21 1.47
CA TYR A 204 8.05 -13.11 2.46
C TYR A 204 7.22 -14.22 1.79
N LEU A 205 6.57 -13.91 0.66
CA LEU A 205 5.79 -14.87 -0.11
C LEU A 205 6.63 -15.74 -1.06
N ASN A 206 7.96 -15.64 -0.99
CA ASN A 206 8.91 -16.30 -1.90
C ASN A 206 8.64 -15.99 -3.37
N TYR A 207 8.07 -14.81 -3.67
CA TYR A 207 7.91 -14.36 -5.04
C TYR A 207 9.28 -14.03 -5.66
N PRO A 208 9.54 -14.36 -6.94
CA PRO A 208 10.85 -14.15 -7.57
C PRO A 208 11.13 -12.65 -7.81
N ILE A 209 11.45 -11.96 -6.73
CA ILE A 209 11.88 -10.57 -6.68
C ILE A 209 13.27 -10.48 -6.05
N ASN A 210 14.22 -9.87 -6.77
CA ASN A 210 15.56 -9.59 -6.26
C ASN A 210 15.71 -8.10 -6.02
N ILE A 211 16.29 -7.73 -4.87
CA ILE A 211 16.51 -6.35 -4.47
C ILE A 211 17.96 -6.19 -4.06
N THR A 212 18.68 -5.36 -4.80
CA THR A 212 20.02 -4.93 -4.45
C THR A 212 19.95 -3.51 -3.90
N GLU A 213 20.13 -3.39 -2.59
CA GLU A 213 20.12 -2.10 -1.92
C GLU A 213 21.44 -1.33 -2.15
N LYS A 214 21.33 -0.08 -2.60
CA LYS A 214 22.42 0.87 -2.68
C LYS A 214 22.17 2.02 -1.70
N LYS A 215 23.15 2.89 -1.50
CA LYS A 215 23.07 4.00 -0.54
C LYS A 215 21.85 4.92 -0.80
N THR A 216 21.61 5.31 -2.04
CA THR A 216 20.57 6.30 -2.42
C THR A 216 19.40 5.73 -3.21
N PHE A 217 19.52 4.51 -3.75
CA PHE A 217 18.51 3.85 -4.57
C PHE A 217 18.52 2.33 -4.35
N ASP A 218 17.51 1.67 -4.84
CA ASP A 218 17.40 0.21 -4.90
C ASP A 218 17.31 -0.22 -6.36
N LEU A 219 17.99 -1.32 -6.70
CA LEU A 219 17.81 -2.05 -7.94
C LEU A 219 16.90 -3.24 -7.66
N ILE A 220 15.78 -3.30 -8.36
CA ILE A 220 14.77 -4.33 -8.20
C ILE A 220 14.62 -5.04 -9.53
N SER A 221 14.72 -6.37 -9.53
CA SER A 221 14.32 -7.19 -10.66
C SER A 221 13.20 -8.12 -10.23
N ILE A 222 12.17 -8.23 -11.06
CA ILE A 222 10.98 -9.01 -10.77
C ILE A 222 10.58 -9.85 -11.98
N LYS A 223 10.44 -11.16 -11.78
CA LYS A 223 9.94 -12.09 -12.80
C LYS A 223 8.42 -12.12 -12.74
N GLY A 224 7.78 -11.83 -13.86
CA GLY A 224 6.31 -11.86 -13.95
C GLY A 224 5.74 -13.25 -14.23
N LEU A 225 4.41 -13.33 -14.17
CA LEU A 225 3.61 -14.55 -14.40
C LEU A 225 3.99 -15.72 -13.46
N TYR A 226 4.53 -15.41 -12.29
CA TYR A 226 4.80 -16.41 -11.28
C TYR A 226 3.62 -16.47 -10.29
N PRO A 227 3.24 -17.65 -9.78
CA PRO A 227 2.13 -17.76 -8.83
C PRO A 227 2.45 -17.04 -7.52
N VAL A 228 1.45 -16.37 -6.97
CA VAL A 228 1.50 -15.77 -5.63
C VAL A 228 0.77 -16.70 -4.68
N ASN A 229 1.41 -17.14 -3.60
CA ASN A 229 0.75 -17.98 -2.60
C ASN A 229 -0.19 -17.14 -1.73
N SER A 230 -1.29 -17.77 -1.29
CA SER A 230 -2.12 -17.20 -0.22
C SER A 230 -1.36 -17.13 1.09
N PHE A 231 -1.75 -16.19 1.98
CA PHE A 231 -0.99 -15.95 3.20
C PHE A 231 -1.87 -15.47 4.36
N ASN A 232 -1.37 -15.69 5.58
CA ASN A 232 -1.96 -15.14 6.79
C ASN A 232 -1.06 -14.00 7.28
N TYR A 233 -1.63 -12.81 7.51
CA TYR A 233 -0.85 -11.65 7.92
C TYR A 233 -1.59 -10.81 8.97
N LYS A 234 -0.91 -10.50 10.09
CA LYS A 234 -1.40 -9.53 11.07
C LYS A 234 -0.76 -8.19 10.78
N ILE A 235 -1.55 -7.20 10.38
CA ILE A 235 -1.06 -5.84 10.11
C ILE A 235 -0.56 -5.22 11.42
N PRO A 236 0.69 -4.78 11.51
CA PRO A 236 1.18 -4.06 12.68
C PRO A 236 0.56 -2.65 12.76
N GLY A 237 0.59 -2.06 13.93
CA GLY A 237 0.09 -0.70 14.16
C GLY A 237 0.82 0.34 13.30
N ASP A 238 0.09 1.35 12.82
CA ASP A 238 0.66 2.42 11.99
C ASP A 238 1.47 3.40 12.82
N ILE A 239 2.78 3.51 12.55
CA ILE A 239 3.67 4.48 13.22
C ILE A 239 3.19 5.93 13.00
N SER A 240 2.49 6.24 11.91
CA SER A 240 1.93 7.57 11.68
C SER A 240 0.78 7.86 12.64
N SER A 241 -0.07 6.87 12.93
CA SER A 241 -1.10 7.00 13.98
C SER A 241 -0.48 7.05 15.37
N ALA A 242 0.55 6.23 15.61
CA ALA A 242 1.28 6.23 16.88
C ALA A 242 1.95 7.59 17.16
N SER A 243 2.39 8.32 16.13
CA SER A 243 3.11 9.58 16.31
C SER A 243 2.32 10.65 17.04
N PHE A 244 1.00 10.69 16.89
CA PHE A 244 0.13 11.61 17.65
C PHE A 244 0.19 11.33 19.14
N PHE A 245 0.11 10.07 19.55
CA PHE A 245 0.17 9.66 20.95
C PHE A 245 1.58 9.80 21.53
N ILE A 246 2.62 9.56 20.72
CA ILE A 246 4.02 9.77 21.13
C ILE A 246 4.24 11.25 21.48
N VAL A 247 3.88 12.15 20.57
CA VAL A 247 4.04 13.60 20.80
C VAL A 247 3.19 14.07 21.97
N LEU A 248 1.94 13.64 22.05
CA LEU A 248 1.05 13.96 23.17
C LEU A 248 1.68 13.57 24.51
N THR A 249 2.25 12.36 24.61
CA THR A 249 2.88 11.88 25.85
C THR A 249 4.13 12.69 26.20
N LEU A 250 4.95 13.03 25.21
CA LEU A 250 6.15 13.84 25.43
C LEU A 250 5.84 15.26 25.94
N LEU A 251 4.69 15.81 25.55
CA LEU A 251 4.20 17.13 26.01
C LEU A 251 3.46 17.05 27.34
N SER A 252 3.12 15.86 27.83
CA SER A 252 2.38 15.66 29.09
C SER A 252 3.34 15.41 30.25
N LYS A 253 3.25 16.22 31.31
CA LYS A 253 4.06 16.02 32.52
C LYS A 253 3.71 14.70 33.20
N ASN A 254 4.72 14.01 33.75
CA ASN A 254 4.56 12.79 34.57
C ASN A 254 3.71 11.69 33.87
N SER A 255 3.82 11.58 32.56
CA SER A 255 3.05 10.63 31.75
C SER A 255 3.96 9.57 31.11
N GLU A 256 3.43 8.36 31.03
CA GLU A 256 4.09 7.20 30.41
C GLU A 256 3.11 6.49 29.47
N LEU A 257 3.59 6.12 28.27
CA LEU A 257 2.80 5.39 27.29
C LEU A 257 3.61 4.25 26.67
N ILE A 258 3.04 3.07 26.69
CA ILE A 258 3.54 1.92 25.92
C ILE A 258 2.60 1.70 24.73
N ILE A 259 3.14 1.74 23.52
CA ILE A 259 2.38 1.43 22.31
C ILE A 259 2.87 0.09 21.77
N ASN A 260 1.97 -0.90 21.74
CA ASN A 260 2.31 -2.26 21.36
C ASN A 260 2.20 -2.48 19.83
N ASP A 261 2.96 -3.46 19.33
CA ASP A 261 2.91 -4.00 17.96
C ASP A 261 2.93 -2.92 16.85
N VAL A 262 3.76 -1.87 17.01
CA VAL A 262 3.89 -0.79 16.03
C VAL A 262 4.90 -1.16 14.96
N ASN A 263 4.58 -0.87 13.70
CA ASN A 263 5.53 -1.01 12.59
C ASN A 263 6.69 -0.02 12.74
N ILE A 264 7.90 -0.56 12.89
CA ILE A 264 9.14 0.21 12.99
C ILE A 264 10.04 0.02 11.76
N ASN A 265 9.46 -0.28 10.59
CA ASN A 265 10.20 -0.37 9.34
C ASN A 265 11.10 0.88 9.16
N PRO A 266 12.41 0.72 8.88
CA PRO A 266 13.36 1.82 8.75
C PRO A 266 12.94 2.92 7.77
N SER A 267 12.15 2.57 6.73
CA SER A 267 11.61 3.52 5.77
C SER A 267 10.45 4.37 6.31
N ARG A 268 9.97 4.08 7.54
CA ARG A 268 8.79 4.71 8.15
C ARG A 268 9.08 5.49 9.44
N ILE A 269 10.16 5.20 10.13
CA ILE A 269 10.47 5.72 11.48
C ILE A 269 11.12 7.11 11.48
N GLY A 270 10.87 7.93 10.46
CA GLY A 270 11.42 9.31 10.40
C GLY A 270 11.11 10.12 11.65
N ILE A 271 9.88 10.01 12.19
CA ILE A 271 9.48 10.70 13.43
C ILE A 271 10.37 10.32 14.61
N LEU A 272 10.67 9.01 14.79
CA LEU A 272 11.51 8.56 15.90
C LEU A 272 12.94 9.09 15.77
N LYS A 273 13.48 9.18 14.54
CA LYS A 273 14.79 9.76 14.27
C LYS A 273 14.84 11.25 14.64
N ILE A 274 13.79 12.01 14.30
CA ILE A 274 13.68 13.44 14.64
C ILE A 274 13.57 13.61 16.15
N LEU A 275 12.67 12.87 16.80
CA LEU A 275 12.49 12.93 18.26
C LEU A 275 13.78 12.57 19.02
N ASN A 276 14.54 11.58 18.53
CA ASN A 276 15.83 11.24 19.12
C ASN A 276 16.85 12.40 19.00
N ARG A 277 16.88 13.11 17.86
CA ARG A 277 17.74 14.30 17.66
C ARG A 277 17.31 15.46 18.57
N MET A 278 16.06 15.49 18.99
CA MET A 278 15.52 16.45 19.97
C MET A 278 15.72 15.99 21.43
N ASN A 279 16.48 14.93 21.66
CA ASN A 279 16.72 14.31 22.98
C ASN A 279 15.41 13.87 23.66
N ALA A 280 14.37 13.55 22.91
CA ALA A 280 13.11 13.06 23.47
C ALA A 280 13.27 11.64 24.02
N LYS A 281 12.67 11.38 25.20
CA LYS A 281 12.73 10.08 25.89
C LYS A 281 11.80 9.04 25.23
N VAL A 282 12.14 8.59 24.03
CA VAL A 282 11.43 7.53 23.32
C VAL A 282 12.33 6.31 23.19
N LYS A 283 11.87 5.15 23.66
CA LYS A 283 12.61 3.88 23.59
C LYS A 283 11.84 2.85 22.77
N ILE A 284 12.54 2.09 21.93
CA ILE A 284 11.98 0.90 21.26
C ILE A 284 12.29 -0.29 22.17
N LEU A 285 11.22 -0.97 22.60
CA LEU A 285 11.29 -2.17 23.44
C LEU A 285 10.97 -3.40 22.61
N ASN A 286 11.58 -4.54 22.92
CA ASN A 286 11.24 -5.87 22.36
C ASN A 286 11.08 -5.87 20.84
N LYS A 287 12.07 -5.36 20.12
CA LYS A 287 12.11 -5.36 18.66
C LYS A 287 12.12 -6.80 18.13
N ARG A 288 11.22 -7.10 17.20
CA ARG A 288 11.16 -8.39 16.51
C ARG A 288 11.01 -8.19 15.00
N LEU A 289 11.52 -9.12 14.21
CA LEU A 289 11.22 -9.21 12.79
C LEU A 289 9.94 -10.04 12.62
N TYR A 290 8.94 -9.47 11.95
CA TYR A 290 7.70 -10.16 11.65
C TYR A 290 7.46 -10.16 10.14
N LYS A 291 7.63 -11.35 9.51
CA LYS A 291 7.40 -11.55 8.07
C LYS A 291 8.15 -10.54 7.19
N GLY A 292 9.37 -10.20 7.61
CA GLY A 292 10.25 -9.25 6.94
C GLY A 292 10.07 -7.78 7.34
N GLU A 293 9.00 -7.43 8.07
CA GLU A 293 8.75 -6.08 8.60
C GLU A 293 9.41 -5.86 9.97
#